data_5158d5247db8163ef78beabc4ed329ed
#
_entry.id   5158d5247db8163ef78beabc4ed329ed
#
_cell.length_a   1.000
_cell.length_b   1.000
_cell.length_c   1.000
_cell.angle_alpha   90.00
_cell.angle_beta   90.00
_cell.angle_gamma   90.00
#
_symmetry.space_group_name_H-M   'P 1'
#
loop_
_entity.id
_entity.type
_entity.pdbx_description
1 polymer ?
#
loop_
_entity_poly.entity_id
_entity_poly.type
_entity_poly.pdbx_seq_one_letter_code
_entity_poly.pdbx_strand_id
1 'polypeptide(L)'
;MRSEIHRIDTFVANNVNKKPSLYFTEQEKNFATSMDVADNIAHWNRLLNSEQYEKLLESILSYLDFIASLNVTNLKTLCDLHQQLTQLFFIYAYQHEIDVTSLFTEEYSYNEYMDAFKDTSALRKAVSFIIPAIHVSSGSDSEKDAVSLAKKYITNNVSLNLSVKDVADYVHLSPEYFTKLFKKEVGQNIKSYILQVKVEIAKDLLGNPNIPIS
;
A
#
# COMPACT_ATOMS: atom_id res chain seq x y z
N MET A 1 30.77 23.69 -26.33
CA MET A 1 30.29 22.83 -27.43
C MET A 1 31.40 22.09 -28.17
N ARG A 2 32.43 22.74 -28.74
CA ARG A 2 33.54 22.02 -29.45
C ARG A 2 34.40 21.13 -28.54
N SER A 3 34.62 21.48 -27.28
CA SER A 3 35.41 20.68 -26.32
C SER A 3 34.69 19.42 -25.82
N GLU A 4 33.37 19.41 -25.78
CA GLU A 4 32.59 18.26 -25.37
C GLU A 4 32.44 17.21 -26.46
N ILE A 5 32.29 17.67 -27.71
CA ILE A 5 32.27 16.78 -28.88
C ILE A 5 33.60 16.01 -28.98
N HIS A 6 34.74 16.68 -28.75
CA HIS A 6 36.06 16.05 -28.78
C HIS A 6 36.28 15.02 -27.66
N ARG A 7 35.67 15.21 -26.49
CA ARG A 7 35.67 14.22 -25.40
C ARG A 7 34.83 12.98 -25.70
N ILE A 8 33.70 13.16 -26.39
CA ILE A 8 32.84 12.07 -26.83
C ILE A 8 33.54 11.24 -27.91
N ASP A 9 34.13 11.89 -28.90
CA ASP A 9 34.87 11.21 -29.97
C ASP A 9 36.08 10.41 -29.47
N THR A 10 36.80 10.93 -28.47
CA THR A 10 37.95 10.25 -27.87
C THR A 10 37.51 9.07 -27.01
N PHE A 11 36.37 9.17 -26.32
CA PHE A 11 35.81 8.09 -25.52
C PHE A 11 35.26 6.96 -26.39
N VAL A 12 34.59 7.28 -27.49
CA VAL A 12 34.06 6.31 -28.45
C VAL A 12 35.21 5.57 -29.14
N ALA A 13 36.28 6.29 -29.58
CA ALA A 13 37.44 5.68 -30.23
C ALA A 13 38.18 4.65 -29.36
N ASN A 14 38.20 4.84 -28.02
CA ASN A 14 38.86 3.94 -27.09
C ASN A 14 38.00 2.72 -26.66
N ASN A 15 36.73 2.66 -27.08
CA ASN A 15 35.80 1.60 -26.68
C ASN A 15 35.18 0.82 -27.85
N VAL A 16 35.75 0.86 -29.03
CA VAL A 16 35.25 0.27 -30.28
C VAL A 16 35.00 -1.25 -30.21
N ASN A 17 35.50 -1.95 -29.19
CA ASN A 17 35.35 -3.40 -29.02
C ASN A 17 34.31 -3.81 -27.95
N LYS A 18 33.54 -2.89 -27.37
CA LYS A 18 32.45 -3.21 -26.47
C LYS A 18 31.11 -3.04 -27.19
N LYS A 19 30.15 -3.95 -26.92
CA LYS A 19 28.77 -3.88 -27.45
C LYS A 19 28.26 -2.42 -27.43
N PRO A 20 27.52 -1.98 -28.47
CA PRO A 20 27.02 -0.61 -28.54
C PRO A 20 26.07 -0.37 -27.35
N SER A 21 26.57 0.25 -26.30
CA SER A 21 25.79 0.81 -25.24
C SER A 21 25.56 2.29 -25.54
N LEU A 22 24.33 2.75 -25.49
CA LEU A 22 24.00 4.16 -25.58
C LEU A 22 24.68 4.89 -24.42
N TYR A 23 25.64 5.75 -24.69
CA TYR A 23 26.32 6.57 -23.70
C TYR A 23 25.59 7.90 -23.58
N PHE A 24 24.87 8.08 -22.48
CA PHE A 24 24.27 9.36 -22.12
C PHE A 24 25.28 10.20 -21.32
N THR A 25 25.26 11.51 -21.52
CA THR A 25 25.99 12.43 -20.64
C THR A 25 25.38 12.39 -19.23
N GLU A 26 26.15 12.78 -18.21
CA GLU A 26 25.65 12.81 -16.82
C GLU A 26 24.41 13.70 -16.66
N GLN A 27 24.30 14.79 -17.47
CA GLN A 27 23.13 15.65 -17.50
C GLN A 27 21.92 14.98 -18.15
N GLU A 28 22.10 14.23 -19.25
CA GLU A 28 21.01 13.48 -19.90
C GLU A 28 20.50 12.32 -19.02
N LYS A 29 21.40 11.66 -18.31
CA LYS A 29 21.04 10.61 -17.33
C LYS A 29 20.26 11.18 -16.15
N ASN A 30 20.68 12.33 -15.61
CA ASN A 30 19.96 13.01 -14.53
C ASN A 30 18.60 13.55 -14.99
N PHE A 31 18.48 13.99 -16.25
CA PHE A 31 17.20 14.42 -16.82
C PHE A 31 16.25 13.25 -17.04
N ALA A 32 16.74 12.14 -17.63
CA ALA A 32 15.95 10.94 -17.81
C ALA A 32 15.46 10.37 -16.46
N THR A 33 16.32 10.26 -15.44
CA THR A 33 15.92 9.81 -14.09
C THR A 33 14.93 10.74 -13.41
N SER A 34 15.04 12.06 -13.57
CA SER A 34 14.11 13.00 -12.96
C SER A 34 12.70 12.98 -13.60
N MET A 35 12.64 12.77 -14.91
CA MET A 35 11.38 12.66 -15.65
C MET A 35 10.65 11.35 -15.33
N ASP A 36 11.38 10.23 -15.20
CA ASP A 36 10.86 8.95 -14.76
C ASP A 36 10.34 8.95 -13.31
N VAL A 37 10.93 9.74 -12.41
CA VAL A 37 10.50 9.80 -11.00
C VAL A 37 9.09 10.36 -10.88
N ALA A 38 8.75 11.45 -11.58
CA ALA A 38 7.43 12.08 -11.48
C ALA A 38 6.30 11.15 -11.97
N ASP A 39 6.51 10.46 -13.08
CA ASP A 39 5.55 9.50 -13.63
C ASP A 39 5.39 8.28 -12.70
N ASN A 40 6.47 7.81 -12.10
CA ASN A 40 6.43 6.72 -11.13
C ASN A 40 5.72 7.12 -9.85
N ILE A 41 5.94 8.32 -9.30
CA ILE A 41 5.22 8.81 -8.13
C ILE A 41 3.71 8.85 -8.38
N ALA A 42 3.27 9.33 -9.54
CA ALA A 42 1.85 9.31 -9.90
C ALA A 42 1.28 7.89 -10.00
N HIS A 43 2.06 6.95 -10.53
CA HIS A 43 1.69 5.53 -10.57
C HIS A 43 1.62 4.93 -9.16
N TRP A 44 2.64 5.14 -8.33
CA TRP A 44 2.69 4.65 -6.95
C TRP A 44 1.58 5.23 -6.07
N ASN A 45 1.24 6.50 -6.26
CA ASN A 45 0.10 7.10 -5.58
C ASN A 45 -1.22 6.40 -5.93
N ARG A 46 -1.42 6.01 -7.19
CA ARG A 46 -2.61 5.25 -7.60
C ARG A 46 -2.64 3.85 -6.96
N LEU A 47 -1.49 3.14 -6.94
CA LEU A 47 -1.39 1.83 -6.32
C LEU A 47 -1.67 1.89 -4.81
N LEU A 48 -1.11 2.90 -4.13
CA LEU A 48 -1.32 3.12 -2.70
C LEU A 48 -2.79 3.40 -2.38
N ASN A 49 -3.42 4.33 -3.10
CA ASN A 49 -4.84 4.66 -2.91
C ASN A 49 -5.80 3.55 -3.34
N SER A 50 -5.33 2.58 -4.14
CA SER A 50 -6.09 1.38 -4.52
C SER A 50 -5.80 0.19 -3.61
N GLU A 51 -5.06 0.39 -2.50
CA GLU A 51 -4.66 -0.63 -1.53
C GLU A 51 -3.89 -1.82 -2.17
N GLN A 52 -3.19 -1.58 -3.29
CA GLN A 52 -2.40 -2.60 -3.99
C GLN A 52 -0.95 -2.61 -3.47
N TYR A 53 -0.77 -2.85 -2.18
CA TYR A 53 0.50 -2.70 -1.45
C TYR A 53 1.61 -3.59 -1.98
N GLU A 54 1.30 -4.83 -2.37
CA GLU A 54 2.29 -5.78 -2.93
C GLU A 54 2.84 -5.26 -4.27
N LYS A 55 1.94 -4.82 -5.17
CA LYS A 55 2.35 -4.26 -6.46
C LYS A 55 3.09 -2.93 -6.31
N LEU A 56 2.70 -2.13 -5.32
CA LEU A 56 3.41 -0.90 -4.98
C LEU A 56 4.85 -1.20 -4.57
N LEU A 57 5.03 -2.13 -3.64
CA LEU A 57 6.35 -2.55 -3.17
C LEU A 57 7.21 -3.08 -4.32
N GLU A 58 6.68 -4.02 -5.11
CA GLU A 58 7.37 -4.58 -6.27
C GLU A 58 7.79 -3.51 -7.27
N SER A 59 6.88 -2.57 -7.59
CA SER A 59 7.16 -1.49 -8.53
C SER A 59 8.25 -0.55 -8.04
N ILE A 60 8.26 -0.18 -6.74
CA ILE A 60 9.31 0.68 -6.18
C ILE A 60 10.65 -0.07 -6.13
N LEU A 61 10.66 -1.34 -5.72
CA LEU A 61 11.87 -2.16 -5.69
C LEU A 61 12.47 -2.34 -7.08
N SER A 62 11.66 -2.59 -8.10
CA SER A 62 12.09 -2.69 -9.49
C SER A 62 12.69 -1.37 -10.00
N TYR A 63 12.13 -0.24 -9.61
CA TYR A 63 12.68 1.07 -9.93
C TYR A 63 14.04 1.31 -9.24
N LEU A 64 14.18 0.92 -7.97
CA LEU A 64 15.46 0.99 -7.25
C LEU A 64 16.54 0.12 -7.91
N ASP A 65 16.17 -1.06 -8.40
CA ASP A 65 17.09 -1.92 -9.16
C ASP A 65 17.52 -1.28 -10.49
N PHE A 66 16.55 -0.67 -11.17
CA PHE A 66 16.83 0.06 -12.42
C PHE A 66 17.83 1.20 -12.19
N ILE A 67 17.59 2.10 -11.24
CA ILE A 67 18.51 3.21 -10.98
C ILE A 67 19.88 2.73 -10.47
N ALA A 68 19.93 1.65 -9.68
CA ALA A 68 21.19 1.04 -9.25
C ALA A 68 22.00 0.50 -10.45
N SER A 69 21.33 -0.08 -11.46
CA SER A 69 21.97 -0.62 -12.67
C SER A 69 22.61 0.46 -13.55
N LEU A 70 22.13 1.70 -13.46
CA LEU A 70 22.65 2.81 -14.25
C LEU A 70 24.05 3.28 -13.81
N ASN A 71 24.57 2.83 -12.66
CA ASN A 71 25.83 3.26 -12.06
C ASN A 71 25.95 4.81 -11.91
N VAL A 72 24.85 5.53 -11.84
CA VAL A 72 24.77 7.00 -11.80
C VAL A 72 24.00 7.48 -10.57
N THR A 73 23.79 6.59 -9.60
CA THR A 73 23.07 6.91 -8.37
C THR A 73 23.89 7.90 -7.55
N ASN A 74 23.62 9.19 -7.74
CA ASN A 74 24.19 10.22 -6.88
C ASN A 74 23.28 10.42 -5.63
N LEU A 75 23.88 10.91 -4.56
CA LEU A 75 23.18 11.16 -3.30
C LEU A 75 21.96 12.08 -3.47
N LYS A 76 22.04 13.06 -4.39
CA LYS A 76 20.93 13.96 -4.68
C LYS A 76 19.71 13.23 -5.20
N THR A 77 19.89 12.33 -6.19
CA THR A 77 18.78 11.53 -6.76
C THR A 77 18.11 10.67 -5.69
N LEU A 78 18.89 10.03 -4.82
CA LEU A 78 18.33 9.22 -3.72
C LEU A 78 17.61 10.08 -2.68
N CYS A 79 18.14 11.26 -2.37
CA CYS A 79 17.51 12.21 -1.46
C CYS A 79 16.18 12.71 -2.02
N ASP A 80 16.14 13.11 -3.29
CA ASP A 80 14.93 13.58 -3.96
C ASP A 80 13.86 12.46 -4.02
N LEU A 81 14.26 11.24 -4.35
CA LEU A 81 13.36 10.08 -4.36
C LEU A 81 12.82 9.76 -2.97
N HIS A 82 13.70 9.69 -1.96
CA HIS A 82 13.30 9.44 -0.58
C HIS A 82 12.32 10.48 -0.08
N GLN A 83 12.57 11.77 -0.36
CA GLN A 83 11.69 12.87 0.03
C GLN A 83 10.30 12.71 -0.61
N GLN A 84 10.22 12.38 -1.90
CA GLN A 84 8.95 12.19 -2.61
C GLN A 84 8.18 10.97 -2.09
N LEU A 85 8.87 9.86 -1.81
CA LEU A 85 8.26 8.67 -1.20
C LEU A 85 7.76 8.97 0.22
N THR A 86 8.55 9.67 1.02
CA THR A 86 8.14 10.09 2.38
C THR A 86 6.89 10.95 2.34
N GLN A 87 6.84 11.92 1.43
CA GLN A 87 5.67 12.75 1.24
C GLN A 87 4.44 11.92 0.83
N LEU A 88 4.60 11.01 -0.12
CA LEU A 88 3.54 10.11 -0.58
C LEU A 88 2.95 9.30 0.58
N PHE A 89 3.80 8.63 1.36
CA PHE A 89 3.38 7.76 2.46
C PHE A 89 2.76 8.54 3.62
N PHE A 90 3.33 9.70 3.98
CA PHE A 90 2.84 10.48 5.11
C PHE A 90 1.54 11.22 4.78
N ILE A 91 1.34 11.68 3.53
CA ILE A 91 0.05 12.21 3.09
C ILE A 91 -1.01 11.12 3.13
N TYR A 92 -0.70 9.92 2.64
CA TYR A 92 -1.62 8.79 2.72
C TYR A 92 -1.97 8.45 4.17
N ALA A 93 -0.98 8.33 5.05
CA ALA A 93 -1.20 8.07 6.47
C ALA A 93 -2.11 9.13 7.11
N TYR A 94 -1.87 10.40 6.83
CA TYR A 94 -2.72 11.49 7.31
C TYR A 94 -4.16 11.38 6.81
N GLN A 95 -4.36 11.08 5.53
CA GLN A 95 -5.69 10.93 4.92
C GLN A 95 -6.49 9.75 5.50
N HIS A 96 -5.78 8.70 5.93
CA HIS A 96 -6.37 7.48 6.51
C HIS A 96 -6.33 7.44 8.04
N GLU A 97 -6.04 8.59 8.69
CA GLU A 97 -5.99 8.74 10.15
C GLU A 97 -4.98 7.77 10.82
N ILE A 98 -3.93 7.37 10.08
CA ILE A 98 -2.84 6.53 10.59
C ILE A 98 -1.85 7.43 11.34
N ASP A 99 -1.57 7.10 12.60
CA ASP A 99 -0.51 7.76 13.34
C ASP A 99 0.86 7.37 12.77
N VAL A 100 1.55 8.34 12.15
CA VAL A 100 2.87 8.12 11.56
C VAL A 100 3.89 7.58 12.56
N THR A 101 3.77 7.94 13.85
CA THR A 101 4.69 7.44 14.88
C THR A 101 4.51 5.95 15.14
N SER A 102 3.30 5.42 14.96
CA SER A 102 2.98 4.00 15.13
C SER A 102 3.52 3.11 14.01
N LEU A 103 3.92 3.72 12.88
CA LEU A 103 4.51 2.97 11.75
C LEU A 103 5.92 2.47 12.05
N PHE A 104 6.60 3.04 13.06
CA PHE A 104 7.99 2.72 13.38
C PHE A 104 8.07 1.87 14.65
N THR A 105 9.09 1.00 14.70
CA THR A 105 9.31 0.04 15.78
C THR A 105 10.73 0.18 16.33
N GLU A 106 11.07 -0.60 17.39
CA GLU A 106 12.43 -0.72 17.87
C GLU A 106 13.36 -1.36 16.83
N GLU A 107 12.82 -2.23 15.94
CA GLU A 107 13.61 -2.91 14.89
C GLU A 107 13.93 -1.98 13.71
N TYR A 108 13.07 -0.98 13.44
CA TYR A 108 13.28 0.01 12.40
C TYR A 108 12.71 1.36 12.84
N SER A 109 13.59 2.23 13.25
CA SER A 109 13.25 3.52 13.85
C SER A 109 12.94 4.59 12.80
N TYR A 110 12.22 5.64 13.21
CA TYR A 110 11.98 6.84 12.41
C TYR A 110 13.31 7.47 11.90
N ASN A 111 14.34 7.50 12.74
CA ASN A 111 15.63 8.06 12.35
C ASN A 111 16.33 7.23 11.27
N GLU A 112 16.26 5.89 11.34
CA GLU A 112 16.78 5.02 10.27
C GLU A 112 16.03 5.23 8.96
N TYR A 113 14.71 5.39 9.02
CA TYR A 113 13.91 5.73 7.84
C TYR A 113 14.32 7.07 7.23
N MET A 114 14.45 8.11 8.04
CA MET A 114 14.84 9.45 7.56
C MET A 114 16.26 9.49 6.98
N ASP A 115 17.14 8.59 7.42
CA ASP A 115 18.50 8.43 6.92
C ASP A 115 18.63 7.50 5.70
N ALA A 116 17.52 6.92 5.21
CA ALA A 116 17.54 5.90 4.19
C ALA A 116 17.96 6.39 2.78
N PHE A 117 18.04 7.71 2.58
CA PHE A 117 18.54 8.31 1.33
C PHE A 117 20.04 8.09 1.09
N LYS A 118 20.79 7.59 2.07
CA LYS A 118 22.26 7.48 2.01
C LYS A 118 22.76 6.50 0.95
N ASP A 119 22.02 5.44 0.72
CA ASP A 119 22.29 4.47 -0.33
C ASP A 119 21.04 3.69 -0.76
N THR A 120 21.13 3.00 -1.89
CA THR A 120 20.02 2.27 -2.48
C THR A 120 19.55 1.10 -1.60
N SER A 121 20.47 0.47 -0.83
CA SER A 121 20.14 -0.64 0.07
C SER A 121 19.34 -0.15 1.27
N ALA A 122 19.73 0.99 1.84
CA ALA A 122 18.99 1.64 2.93
C ALA A 122 17.58 2.06 2.47
N LEU A 123 17.46 2.63 1.27
CA LEU A 123 16.16 3.03 0.72
C LEU A 123 15.28 1.80 0.41
N ARG A 124 15.86 0.70 -0.07
CA ARG A 124 15.18 -0.58 -0.24
C ARG A 124 14.63 -1.10 1.10
N LYS A 125 15.45 -1.10 2.15
CA LYS A 125 15.03 -1.48 3.50
C LYS A 125 13.88 -0.60 3.99
N ALA A 126 13.96 0.72 3.78
CA ALA A 126 12.94 1.68 4.16
C ALA A 126 11.57 1.37 3.52
N VAL A 127 11.51 1.17 2.20
CA VAL A 127 10.24 0.89 1.51
C VAL A 127 9.71 -0.50 1.85
N SER A 128 10.60 -1.49 2.03
CA SER A 128 10.21 -2.85 2.44
C SER A 128 9.66 -2.91 3.87
N PHE A 129 9.95 -1.90 4.69
CA PHE A 129 9.40 -1.76 6.04
C PHE A 129 8.12 -0.93 6.05
N ILE A 130 8.15 0.27 5.46
CA ILE A 130 7.06 1.25 5.61
C ILE A 130 5.76 0.82 4.90
N ILE A 131 5.84 0.17 3.74
CA ILE A 131 4.65 -0.24 2.98
C ILE A 131 3.86 -1.33 3.72
N PRO A 132 4.45 -2.42 4.24
CA PRO A 132 3.74 -3.36 5.11
C PRO A 132 3.21 -2.73 6.40
N ALA A 133 3.95 -1.80 7.01
CA ALA A 133 3.49 -1.10 8.20
C ALA A 133 2.23 -0.26 7.92
N ILE A 134 2.20 0.46 6.80
CA ILE A 134 1.00 1.18 6.33
C ILE A 134 -0.15 0.20 6.09
N HIS A 135 0.09 -0.92 5.40
CA HIS A 135 -0.93 -1.93 5.12
C HIS A 135 -1.57 -2.47 6.41
N VAL A 136 -0.76 -2.83 7.40
CA VAL A 136 -1.27 -3.28 8.71
C VAL A 136 -2.03 -2.17 9.42
N SER A 137 -1.53 -0.94 9.39
CA SER A 137 -2.14 0.21 10.09
C SER A 137 -3.36 0.77 9.37
N SER A 138 -3.50 0.58 8.05
CA SER A 138 -4.69 0.99 7.30
C SER A 138 -5.93 0.16 7.65
N GLY A 139 -5.76 -0.94 8.40
CA GLY A 139 -6.87 -1.75 8.89
C GLY A 139 -7.62 -2.52 7.80
N SER A 140 -7.19 -2.43 6.53
CA SER A 140 -7.96 -3.00 5.42
C SER A 140 -8.19 -4.50 5.57
N ASP A 141 -7.22 -5.26 6.04
CA ASP A 141 -7.37 -6.68 6.31
C ASP A 141 -8.08 -6.92 7.67
N SER A 142 -7.73 -6.18 8.72
CA SER A 142 -8.40 -6.29 10.00
C SER A 142 -9.87 -5.82 9.94
N GLU A 143 -10.17 -4.82 9.13
CA GLU A 143 -11.53 -4.35 8.85
C GLU A 143 -12.36 -5.38 8.09
N LYS A 144 -11.81 -5.96 7.03
CA LYS A 144 -12.45 -7.05 6.27
C LYS A 144 -12.63 -8.30 7.13
N ASP A 145 -11.64 -8.63 7.96
CA ASP A 145 -11.72 -9.72 8.93
C ASP A 145 -12.79 -9.46 9.99
N ALA A 146 -12.87 -8.25 10.54
CA ALA A 146 -13.92 -7.87 11.49
C ALA A 146 -15.32 -7.98 10.87
N VAL A 147 -15.51 -7.54 9.61
CA VAL A 147 -16.79 -7.68 8.90
C VAL A 147 -17.10 -9.16 8.60
N SER A 148 -16.10 -9.95 8.22
CA SER A 148 -16.25 -11.39 8.00
C SER A 148 -16.64 -12.12 9.28
N LEU A 149 -15.98 -11.81 10.39
CA LEU A 149 -16.31 -12.35 11.73
C LEU A 149 -17.72 -11.94 12.17
N ALA A 150 -18.09 -10.68 11.94
CA ALA A 150 -19.44 -10.19 12.24
C ALA A 150 -20.51 -10.94 11.44
N LYS A 151 -20.31 -11.18 10.16
CA LYS A 151 -21.24 -11.97 9.32
C LYS A 151 -21.40 -13.39 9.87
N LYS A 152 -20.30 -14.06 10.21
CA LYS A 152 -20.34 -15.40 10.82
C LYS A 152 -21.07 -15.39 12.16
N TYR A 153 -20.78 -14.39 13.02
CA TYR A 153 -21.46 -14.26 14.30
C TYR A 153 -22.97 -14.05 14.14
N ILE A 154 -23.43 -13.18 13.23
CA ILE A 154 -24.83 -12.95 12.92
C ILE A 154 -25.51 -14.25 12.46
N THR A 155 -24.90 -14.98 11.53
CA THR A 155 -25.46 -16.24 11.00
C THR A 155 -25.58 -17.30 12.09
N ASN A 156 -24.55 -17.45 12.92
CA ASN A 156 -24.54 -18.46 13.99
C ASN A 156 -25.49 -18.13 15.16
N ASN A 157 -25.85 -16.87 15.32
CA ASN A 157 -26.69 -16.41 16.43
C ASN A 157 -28.03 -15.81 15.95
N VAL A 158 -28.51 -16.22 14.79
CA VAL A 158 -29.69 -15.68 14.12
C VAL A 158 -30.98 -15.81 14.97
N SER A 159 -31.08 -16.84 15.83
CA SER A 159 -32.18 -17.06 16.74
C SER A 159 -32.23 -16.03 17.91
N LEU A 160 -31.12 -15.35 18.15
CA LEU A 160 -31.05 -14.33 19.19
C LEU A 160 -31.55 -12.99 18.69
N ASN A 161 -31.96 -12.13 19.62
CA ASN A 161 -32.34 -10.74 19.29
C ASN A 161 -31.10 -9.85 19.26
N LEU A 162 -30.26 -10.06 18.25
CA LEU A 162 -28.99 -9.34 18.07
C LEU A 162 -29.20 -7.85 17.84
N SER A 163 -28.53 -7.04 18.64
CA SER A 163 -28.39 -5.61 18.42
C SER A 163 -27.08 -5.29 17.68
N VAL A 164 -26.98 -4.07 17.11
CA VAL A 164 -25.74 -3.57 16.52
C VAL A 164 -24.60 -3.56 17.53
N LYS A 165 -24.93 -3.26 18.79
CA LYS A 165 -23.95 -3.24 19.88
C LYS A 165 -23.38 -4.63 20.16
N ASP A 166 -24.21 -5.67 20.22
CA ASP A 166 -23.73 -7.04 20.45
C ASP A 166 -22.75 -7.50 19.40
N VAL A 167 -23.00 -7.16 18.13
CA VAL A 167 -22.11 -7.51 17.02
C VAL A 167 -20.82 -6.68 17.04
N ALA A 168 -20.92 -5.39 17.35
CA ALA A 168 -19.75 -4.51 17.46
C ALA A 168 -18.84 -4.92 18.63
N ASP A 169 -19.42 -5.23 19.78
CA ASP A 169 -18.68 -5.72 20.95
C ASP A 169 -17.96 -7.04 20.63
N TYR A 170 -18.60 -7.95 19.88
CA TYR A 170 -17.98 -9.22 19.46
C TYR A 170 -16.75 -9.04 18.60
N VAL A 171 -16.75 -8.03 17.73
CA VAL A 171 -15.58 -7.71 16.85
C VAL A 171 -14.67 -6.65 17.46
N HIS A 172 -14.86 -6.31 18.73
CA HIS A 172 -14.05 -5.35 19.49
C HIS A 172 -13.98 -3.93 18.89
N LEU A 173 -15.08 -3.49 18.25
CA LEU A 173 -15.19 -2.16 17.65
C LEU A 173 -16.30 -1.34 18.33
N SER A 174 -16.19 -0.01 18.28
CA SER A 174 -17.29 0.84 18.72
C SER A 174 -18.49 0.70 17.78
N PRO A 175 -19.74 0.74 18.29
CA PRO A 175 -20.95 0.58 17.46
C PRO A 175 -21.05 1.61 16.32
N GLU A 176 -20.59 2.83 16.54
CA GLU A 176 -20.60 3.91 15.55
C GLU A 176 -19.59 3.64 14.43
N TYR A 177 -18.37 3.26 14.78
CA TYR A 177 -17.35 2.90 13.80
C TYR A 177 -17.75 1.66 13.00
N PHE A 178 -18.17 0.61 13.70
CA PHE A 178 -18.59 -0.64 13.07
C PHE A 178 -19.77 -0.45 12.10
N THR A 179 -20.74 0.41 12.42
CA THR A 179 -21.87 0.71 11.54
C THR A 179 -21.41 1.33 10.21
N LYS A 180 -20.46 2.27 10.28
CA LYS A 180 -19.87 2.91 9.06
C LYS A 180 -19.06 1.91 8.24
N LEU A 181 -18.20 1.14 8.91
CA LEU A 181 -17.37 0.10 8.31
C LEU A 181 -18.23 -0.96 7.61
N PHE A 182 -19.21 -1.51 8.31
CA PHE A 182 -20.10 -2.55 7.77
C PHE A 182 -20.85 -2.06 6.53
N LYS A 183 -21.35 -0.81 6.55
CA LYS A 183 -22.01 -0.21 5.38
C LYS A 183 -21.04 0.01 4.21
N LYS A 184 -19.80 0.41 4.49
CA LYS A 184 -18.74 0.57 3.46
C LYS A 184 -18.42 -0.76 2.78
N GLU A 185 -18.22 -1.83 3.57
CA GLU A 185 -17.76 -3.13 3.08
C GLU A 185 -18.89 -4.01 2.51
N VAL A 186 -20.11 -3.90 3.03
CA VAL A 186 -21.25 -4.77 2.66
C VAL A 186 -22.25 -4.06 1.74
N GLY A 187 -22.18 -2.73 1.64
CA GLY A 187 -23.09 -1.92 0.82
C GLY A 187 -24.46 -1.68 1.44
N GLN A 188 -24.77 -2.29 2.62
CA GLN A 188 -26.03 -2.10 3.34
C GLN A 188 -25.81 -1.94 4.84
N ASN A 189 -26.81 -1.38 5.54
CA ASN A 189 -26.67 -1.23 6.97
C ASN A 189 -26.83 -2.57 7.71
N ILE A 190 -26.18 -2.69 8.87
CA ILE A 190 -26.13 -3.94 9.64
C ILE A 190 -27.50 -4.44 10.09
N LYS A 191 -28.45 -3.54 10.43
CA LYS A 191 -29.82 -3.95 10.84
C LYS A 191 -30.55 -4.63 9.70
N SER A 192 -30.45 -4.07 8.48
CA SER A 192 -31.03 -4.68 7.27
C SER A 192 -30.39 -6.03 6.97
N TYR A 193 -29.06 -6.15 7.13
CA TYR A 193 -28.35 -7.42 6.95
C TYR A 193 -28.83 -8.49 7.93
N ILE A 194 -28.94 -8.17 9.24
CA ILE A 194 -29.45 -9.10 10.25
C ILE A 194 -30.86 -9.56 9.89
N LEU A 195 -31.74 -8.65 9.48
CA LEU A 195 -33.09 -9.00 9.07
C LEU A 195 -33.10 -9.91 7.83
N GLN A 196 -32.27 -9.61 6.85
CA GLN A 196 -32.13 -10.43 5.64
C GLN A 196 -31.72 -11.87 6.00
N VAL A 197 -30.69 -12.04 6.83
CA VAL A 197 -30.23 -13.37 7.26
C VAL A 197 -31.33 -14.13 7.99
N LYS A 198 -32.09 -13.44 8.87
CA LYS A 198 -33.26 -14.05 9.56
C LYS A 198 -34.30 -14.55 8.57
N VAL A 199 -34.64 -13.75 7.57
CA VAL A 199 -35.62 -14.12 6.54
C VAL A 199 -35.14 -15.28 5.67
N GLU A 200 -33.87 -15.29 5.29
CA GLU A 200 -33.28 -16.38 4.50
C GLU A 200 -33.33 -17.71 5.25
N ILE A 201 -32.89 -17.73 6.50
CA ILE A 201 -32.94 -18.95 7.32
C ILE A 201 -34.39 -19.39 7.60
N ALA A 202 -35.31 -18.45 7.84
CA ALA A 202 -36.73 -18.79 8.00
C ALA A 202 -37.32 -19.43 6.73
N LYS A 203 -36.96 -18.93 5.54
CA LYS A 203 -37.38 -19.54 4.26
C LYS A 203 -36.84 -20.98 4.09
N ASP A 204 -35.55 -21.17 4.44
CA ASP A 204 -34.90 -22.49 4.34
C ASP A 204 -35.58 -23.51 5.31
N LEU A 205 -35.92 -23.08 6.53
CA LEU A 205 -36.63 -23.92 7.50
C LEU A 205 -38.05 -24.25 7.03
N LEU A 206 -38.79 -23.32 6.47
CA LEU A 206 -40.14 -23.53 5.95
C LEU A 206 -40.16 -24.35 4.65
N GLY A 207 -39.10 -24.28 3.86
CA GLY A 207 -38.94 -25.06 2.62
C GLY A 207 -38.55 -26.51 2.86
N ASN A 208 -38.19 -26.90 4.10
CA ASN A 208 -37.79 -28.26 4.41
C ASN A 208 -38.97 -29.08 4.94
N PRO A 209 -39.53 -30.05 4.15
CA PRO A 209 -40.73 -30.81 4.52
C PRO A 209 -40.56 -31.74 5.75
N ASN A 210 -39.33 -31.89 6.24
CA ASN A 210 -39.01 -32.74 7.39
C ASN A 210 -39.03 -32.02 8.76
N ILE A 211 -39.31 -30.71 8.77
CA ILE A 211 -39.38 -29.95 10.03
C ILE A 211 -40.87 -29.72 10.39
N PRO A 212 -41.37 -30.34 11.49
CA PRO A 212 -42.76 -30.12 11.92
C PRO A 212 -42.94 -28.67 12.38
N ILE A 213 -43.91 -27.97 11.82
CA ILE A 213 -44.35 -26.65 12.25
C ILE A 213 -45.31 -26.88 13.42
N SER A 214 -44.84 -26.71 14.67
CA SER A 214 -45.68 -26.78 15.89
C SER A 214 -45.92 -25.39 16.44
#